data_5e407235c6f94daa347ac35732065d16
#
_entry.id   5e407235c6f94daa347ac35732065d16
#
_cell.length_a   1.000
_cell.length_b   1.000
_cell.length_c   1.000
_cell.angle_alpha   90.00
_cell.angle_beta   90.00
_cell.angle_gamma   90.00
#
_symmetry.space_group_name_H-M   'P 1'
#
loop_
_entity.id
_entity.type
_entity.pdbx_description
1 polymer ?
#
loop_
_entity_poly.entity_id
_entity_poly.type
_entity_poly.pdbx_seq_one_letter_code
_entity_poly.pdbx_strand_id
1 'polypeptide(L)'
;MKKALRRMSLLLWVLLLVSAFLAPTPAYAQNDVMGELQFEGKSHVEKTSGVWVDGQYVGYLNELKGSKKVLLLPGEHVITVRQDGYQDCTERFVLQPGDKHVVRVAMSKAPTAPMPAETATVKITVNPSRAAVFMDGLYVGHVGEFEGVGRGMLVVPGAHQIRIALPGYQTFETDINPLANQKVEIKTDLVKNGAPLAGPLIKTETNGATPPTIDRDARTPAAPPQR
;
A
#
# COMPACT_ATOMS: atom_id res chain seq x y z
N MET A 1 24.79 66.74 38.10
CA MET A 1 25.38 65.47 37.55
C MET A 1 24.55 64.25 37.79
N LYS A 2 23.90 64.02 38.96
CA LYS A 2 23.11 62.78 39.25
C LYS A 2 21.83 62.59 38.38
N LYS A 3 21.18 63.67 37.89
CA LYS A 3 19.96 63.55 37.02
C LYS A 3 20.27 63.20 35.59
N ALA A 4 21.47 63.54 35.02
CA ALA A 4 21.87 63.20 33.71
C ALA A 4 22.26 61.69 33.62
N LEU A 5 22.91 61.16 34.64
CA LEU A 5 23.28 59.74 34.73
C LEU A 5 22.07 58.80 34.79
N ARG A 6 21.02 59.22 35.50
CA ARG A 6 19.74 58.47 35.61
C ARG A 6 18.97 58.43 34.30
N ARG A 7 19.01 59.52 33.52
CA ARG A 7 18.34 59.57 32.19
C ARG A 7 19.10 58.76 31.15
N MET A 8 20.44 58.73 31.23
CA MET A 8 21.28 57.90 30.35
C MET A 8 21.13 56.42 30.66
N SER A 9 20.98 56.01 31.90
CA SER A 9 20.67 54.63 32.33
C SER A 9 19.30 54.17 31.83
N LEU A 10 18.27 55.02 31.91
CA LEU A 10 16.90 54.69 31.41
C LEU A 10 16.88 54.53 29.90
N LEU A 11 17.60 55.35 29.13
CA LEU A 11 17.69 55.23 27.68
C LEU A 11 18.43 53.94 27.26
N LEU A 12 19.47 53.54 28.01
CA LEU A 12 20.19 52.29 27.77
C LEU A 12 19.29 51.05 28.01
N TRP A 13 18.45 51.08 29.06
CA TRP A 13 17.47 50.02 29.35
C TRP A 13 16.37 49.91 28.30
N VAL A 14 15.87 51.03 27.78
CA VAL A 14 14.87 51.04 26.71
C VAL A 14 15.46 50.52 25.38
N LEU A 15 16.73 50.88 25.09
CA LEU A 15 17.40 50.38 23.90
C LEU A 15 17.65 48.86 23.96
N LEU A 16 17.97 48.31 25.16
CA LEU A 16 18.17 46.89 25.39
C LEU A 16 16.86 46.09 25.28
N LEU A 17 15.73 46.68 25.73
CA LEU A 17 14.39 46.08 25.59
C LEU A 17 13.89 46.03 24.15
N VAL A 18 14.22 47.03 23.32
CA VAL A 18 13.83 47.07 21.91
C VAL A 18 14.61 46.07 21.07
N SER A 19 15.92 45.81 21.42
CA SER A 19 16.73 44.80 20.70
C SER A 19 16.24 43.35 20.95
N ALA A 20 15.58 43.06 22.06
CA ALA A 20 15.02 41.73 22.36
C ALA A 20 13.80 41.36 21.47
N PHE A 21 13.13 42.37 20.87
CA PHE A 21 11.99 42.15 20.00
C PHE A 21 12.36 41.88 18.51
N LEU A 22 13.61 42.06 18.13
CA LEU A 22 14.12 41.75 16.78
C LEU A 22 14.85 40.38 16.70
N ALA A 23 14.55 39.45 17.60
CA ALA A 23 15.02 38.08 17.41
C ALA A 23 14.40 37.53 16.09
N PRO A 24 15.23 37.07 15.12
CA PRO A 24 14.66 36.41 13.94
C PRO A 24 13.86 35.21 14.43
N THR A 25 12.55 35.25 14.22
CA THR A 25 11.73 34.05 14.38
C THR A 25 12.34 32.97 13.53
N PRO A 26 12.62 31.74 14.03
CA PRO A 26 13.07 30.66 13.19
C PRO A 26 11.98 30.49 12.13
N ALA A 27 12.29 30.87 10.90
CA ALA A 27 11.48 30.50 9.74
C ALA A 27 11.61 28.98 9.65
N TYR A 28 10.66 28.26 10.22
CA TYR A 28 10.46 26.86 9.87
C TYR A 28 10.21 26.90 8.36
N ALA A 29 11.16 26.37 7.59
CA ALA A 29 10.98 26.14 6.18
C ALA A 29 9.85 25.14 6.04
N GLN A 30 8.63 25.64 6.04
CA GLN A 30 7.45 24.89 5.66
C GLN A 30 7.70 24.58 4.20
N ASN A 31 7.53 23.34 3.79
CA ASN A 31 7.65 22.93 2.39
C ASN A 31 6.48 23.53 1.60
N ASP A 32 6.52 24.86 1.41
CA ASP A 32 5.48 25.63 0.71
C ASP A 32 5.39 25.29 -0.79
N VAL A 33 6.29 24.40 -1.28
CA VAL A 33 6.31 23.95 -2.67
C VAL A 33 5.35 22.80 -2.93
N MET A 34 5.11 21.93 -1.93
CA MET A 34 4.25 20.75 -2.08
C MET A 34 2.95 20.93 -1.30
N GLY A 35 1.85 20.42 -1.86
CA GLY A 35 0.61 20.29 -1.12
C GLY A 35 0.54 18.95 -0.38
N GLU A 36 -0.21 18.90 0.70
CA GLU A 36 -0.41 17.73 1.55
C GLU A 36 -1.81 17.16 1.34
N LEU A 37 -1.90 15.84 1.10
CA LEU A 37 -3.17 15.11 1.12
C LEU A 37 -3.39 14.49 2.50
N GLN A 38 -4.61 14.68 2.99
CA GLN A 38 -5.11 14.03 4.19
C GLN A 38 -6.32 13.17 3.82
N PHE A 39 -6.42 11.98 4.41
CA PHE A 39 -7.50 11.05 4.13
C PHE A 39 -8.34 10.82 5.37
N GLU A 40 -9.66 10.93 5.22
CA GLU A 40 -10.63 10.67 6.27
C GLU A 40 -11.55 9.51 5.86
N GLY A 41 -11.52 8.41 6.62
CA GLY A 41 -12.44 7.29 6.51
C GLY A 41 -12.99 6.93 7.89
N LYS A 42 -14.31 6.72 7.99
CA LYS A 42 -15.00 6.45 9.26
C LYS A 42 -15.05 4.96 9.57
N SER A 43 -15.42 4.15 8.58
CA SER A 43 -15.61 2.71 8.71
C SER A 43 -14.27 1.95 8.65
N HIS A 44 -14.26 0.70 9.10
CA HIS A 44 -13.11 -0.19 8.95
C HIS A 44 -12.77 -0.39 7.46
N VAL A 45 -13.79 -0.58 6.63
CA VAL A 45 -13.65 -0.77 5.18
C VAL A 45 -12.91 0.41 4.54
N GLU A 46 -13.34 1.64 4.80
CA GLU A 46 -12.69 2.84 4.29
C GLU A 46 -11.23 2.92 4.75
N LYS A 47 -10.96 2.56 6.01
CA LYS A 47 -9.60 2.60 6.59
C LYS A 47 -8.64 1.60 5.97
N THR A 48 -9.14 0.44 5.51
CA THR A 48 -8.34 -0.62 4.89
C THR A 48 -8.30 -0.53 3.36
N SER A 49 -9.12 0.36 2.77
CA SER A 49 -9.12 0.59 1.31
C SER A 49 -7.79 1.08 0.78
N GLY A 50 -7.41 0.55 -0.38
CA GLY A 50 -6.21 0.99 -1.10
C GLY A 50 -6.41 2.36 -1.73
N VAL A 51 -5.34 3.15 -1.78
CA VAL A 51 -5.32 4.51 -2.32
C VAL A 51 -4.38 4.57 -3.51
N TRP A 52 -4.87 5.12 -4.60
CA TRP A 52 -4.12 5.44 -5.81
C TRP A 52 -4.10 6.96 -6.01
N VAL A 53 -2.93 7.47 -6.34
CA VAL A 53 -2.72 8.86 -6.74
C VAL A 53 -2.22 8.83 -8.18
N ASP A 54 -2.92 9.48 -9.09
CA ASP A 54 -2.59 9.54 -10.52
C ASP A 54 -2.32 8.14 -11.12
N GLY A 55 -3.11 7.16 -10.70
CA GLY A 55 -3.00 5.77 -11.12
C GLY A 55 -1.93 4.94 -10.40
N GLN A 56 -1.11 5.55 -9.52
CA GLN A 56 -0.09 4.85 -8.76
C GLN A 56 -0.58 4.49 -7.35
N TYR A 57 -0.47 3.21 -6.96
CA TYR A 57 -0.76 2.78 -5.59
C TYR A 57 0.23 3.37 -4.60
N VAL A 58 -0.26 4.04 -3.56
CA VAL A 58 0.57 4.71 -2.54
C VAL A 58 0.47 4.08 -1.14
N GLY A 59 -0.52 3.25 -0.90
CA GLY A 59 -0.75 2.57 0.37
C GLY A 59 -2.24 2.43 0.66
N TYR A 60 -2.59 1.98 1.85
CA TYR A 60 -3.99 1.96 2.28
C TYR A 60 -4.29 3.14 3.21
N LEU A 61 -5.55 3.57 3.25
CA LEU A 61 -5.96 4.86 3.82
C LEU A 61 -5.47 5.07 5.26
N ASN A 62 -5.61 4.08 6.14
CA ASN A 62 -5.21 4.23 7.55
C ASN A 62 -3.70 4.35 7.76
N GLU A 63 -2.90 3.97 6.76
CA GLU A 63 -1.44 4.11 6.78
C GLU A 63 -0.99 5.53 6.39
N LEU A 64 -1.75 6.20 5.52
CA LEU A 64 -1.39 7.49 4.92
C LEU A 64 -1.67 8.67 5.86
N LYS A 65 -1.05 8.64 7.05
CA LYS A 65 -1.17 9.69 8.08
C LYS A 65 0.14 9.87 8.84
N GLY A 66 0.28 10.99 9.53
CA GLY A 66 1.47 11.31 10.31
C GLY A 66 2.72 11.41 9.43
N SER A 67 3.73 10.57 9.68
CA SER A 67 4.99 10.54 8.91
C SER A 67 4.84 9.96 7.50
N LYS A 68 3.75 9.27 7.20
CA LYS A 68 3.45 8.65 5.90
C LYS A 68 2.39 9.43 5.11
N LYS A 69 2.24 10.70 5.38
CA LYS A 69 1.37 11.59 4.61
C LYS A 69 1.80 11.68 3.14
N VAL A 70 0.86 11.90 2.25
CA VAL A 70 1.11 12.05 0.82
C VAL A 70 1.36 13.52 0.52
N LEU A 71 2.53 13.81 -0.03
CA LEU A 71 2.91 15.13 -0.51
C LEU A 71 2.96 15.09 -2.04
N LEU A 72 2.29 16.03 -2.69
CA LEU A 72 2.23 16.15 -4.15
C LEU A 72 2.71 17.52 -4.60
N LEU A 73 3.23 17.60 -5.81
CA LEU A 73 3.50 18.87 -6.47
C LEU A 73 2.18 19.59 -6.75
N PRO A 74 2.18 20.92 -6.84
CA PRO A 74 1.02 21.66 -7.27
C PRO A 74 0.56 21.23 -8.66
N GLY A 75 -0.75 21.15 -8.88
CA GLY A 75 -1.33 20.72 -10.14
C GLY A 75 -2.63 19.96 -9.99
N GLU A 76 -3.14 19.45 -11.10
CA GLU A 76 -4.32 18.60 -11.13
C GLU A 76 -3.93 17.16 -10.76
N HIS A 77 -4.70 16.56 -9.85
CA HIS A 77 -4.49 15.20 -9.37
C HIS A 77 -5.79 14.42 -9.34
N VAL A 78 -5.68 13.11 -9.55
CA VAL A 78 -6.79 12.16 -9.46
C VAL A 78 -6.49 11.15 -8.37
N ILE A 79 -7.35 11.13 -7.35
CA ILE A 79 -7.31 10.12 -6.29
C ILE A 79 -8.36 9.07 -6.60
N THR A 80 -7.98 7.80 -6.50
CA THR A 80 -8.92 6.67 -6.55
C THR A 80 -8.73 5.81 -5.32
N VAL A 81 -9.82 5.56 -4.59
CA VAL A 81 -9.84 4.67 -3.43
C VAL A 81 -10.63 3.41 -3.80
N ARG A 82 -10.03 2.24 -3.57
CA ARG A 82 -10.56 0.93 -3.97
C ARG A 82 -10.59 -0.04 -2.81
N GLN A 83 -11.65 -0.84 -2.78
CA GLN A 83 -11.80 -1.98 -1.89
C GLN A 83 -12.63 -3.05 -2.57
N ASP A 84 -12.23 -4.32 -2.41
CA ASP A 84 -12.98 -5.44 -2.95
C ASP A 84 -14.43 -5.45 -2.43
N GLY A 85 -15.39 -5.72 -3.32
CA GLY A 85 -16.82 -5.69 -3.01
C GLY A 85 -17.44 -4.29 -2.87
N TYR A 86 -16.69 -3.23 -3.16
CA TYR A 86 -17.15 -1.83 -3.12
C TYR A 86 -16.90 -1.10 -4.44
N GLN A 87 -17.67 -0.05 -4.67
CA GLN A 87 -17.47 0.82 -5.82
C GLN A 87 -16.25 1.72 -5.59
N ASP A 88 -15.48 1.98 -6.64
CA ASP A 88 -14.36 2.91 -6.60
C ASP A 88 -14.83 4.31 -6.22
N CYS A 89 -14.16 4.93 -5.25
CA CYS A 89 -14.36 6.34 -4.91
C CYS A 89 -13.25 7.15 -5.59
N THR A 90 -13.62 7.98 -6.58
CA THR A 90 -12.66 8.80 -7.33
C THR A 90 -12.96 10.28 -7.13
N GLU A 91 -11.91 11.04 -6.79
CA GLU A 91 -11.97 12.50 -6.64
C GLU A 91 -10.87 13.13 -7.50
N ARG A 92 -11.22 14.23 -8.19
CA ARG A 92 -10.29 15.04 -8.97
C ARG A 92 -10.25 16.46 -8.37
N PHE A 93 -9.07 16.98 -8.16
CA PHE A 93 -8.88 18.32 -7.58
C PHE A 93 -7.60 18.97 -8.10
N VAL A 94 -7.47 20.28 -7.86
CA VAL A 94 -6.26 21.04 -8.15
C VAL A 94 -5.61 21.43 -6.82
N LEU A 95 -4.36 21.05 -6.63
CA LEU A 95 -3.58 21.34 -5.44
C LEU A 95 -2.70 22.57 -5.66
N GLN A 96 -2.73 23.51 -4.72
CA GLN A 96 -1.84 24.67 -4.72
C GLN A 96 -0.61 24.43 -3.83
N PRO A 97 0.48 25.19 -4.00
CA PRO A 97 1.62 25.12 -3.09
C PRO A 97 1.20 25.37 -1.64
N GLY A 98 1.61 24.49 -0.73
CA GLY A 98 1.32 24.60 0.70
C GLY A 98 -0.10 24.23 1.12
N ASP A 99 -0.98 23.88 0.18
CA ASP A 99 -2.36 23.49 0.48
C ASP A 99 -2.43 22.16 1.26
N LYS A 100 -3.51 22.06 2.05
CA LYS A 100 -3.92 20.80 2.68
C LYS A 100 -5.29 20.41 2.14
N HIS A 101 -5.31 19.39 1.30
CA HIS A 101 -6.56 18.86 0.74
C HIS A 101 -7.00 17.62 1.51
N VAL A 102 -8.26 17.61 1.98
CA VAL A 102 -8.85 16.51 2.74
C VAL A 102 -9.78 15.69 1.87
N VAL A 103 -9.35 14.48 1.53
CA VAL A 103 -10.16 13.50 0.79
C VAL A 103 -11.05 12.74 1.77
N ARG A 104 -12.36 12.96 1.69
CA ARG A 104 -13.35 12.25 2.51
C ARG A 104 -13.88 11.04 1.77
N VAL A 105 -13.45 9.87 2.22
CA VAL A 105 -13.80 8.60 1.57
C VAL A 105 -15.11 8.07 2.12
N ALA A 106 -16.05 7.77 1.22
CA ALA A 106 -17.31 7.07 1.52
C ALA A 106 -17.46 5.91 0.52
N MET A 107 -17.35 4.67 1.03
CA MET A 107 -17.41 3.47 0.21
C MET A 107 -18.83 2.91 0.15
N SER A 108 -19.37 2.74 -1.06
CA SER A 108 -20.66 2.08 -1.32
C SER A 108 -20.43 0.66 -1.80
N LYS A 109 -21.22 -0.31 -1.29
CA LYS A 109 -21.12 -1.71 -1.74
C LYS A 109 -21.38 -1.82 -3.24
N ALA A 110 -20.52 -2.55 -3.92
CA ALA A 110 -20.77 -2.96 -5.30
C ALA A 110 -21.83 -4.07 -5.33
N PRO A 111 -22.61 -4.20 -6.41
CA PRO A 111 -23.45 -5.37 -6.63
C PRO A 111 -22.55 -6.61 -6.67
N THR A 112 -22.69 -7.50 -5.71
CA THR A 112 -21.86 -8.70 -5.59
C THR A 112 -22.60 -9.90 -6.17
N ALA A 113 -21.98 -10.62 -7.09
CA ALA A 113 -22.44 -11.95 -7.47
C ALA A 113 -22.29 -12.90 -6.26
N PRO A 114 -23.23 -13.83 -6.02
CA PRO A 114 -23.12 -14.80 -4.93
C PRO A 114 -21.85 -15.64 -5.13
N MET A 115 -21.05 -15.80 -4.07
CA MET A 115 -19.89 -16.69 -4.10
C MET A 115 -20.34 -18.14 -4.30
N PRO A 116 -19.62 -18.94 -5.09
CA PRO A 116 -19.85 -20.37 -5.21
C PRO A 116 -19.80 -21.06 -3.83
N ALA A 117 -20.56 -22.15 -3.66
CA ALA A 117 -20.60 -22.91 -2.41
C ALA A 117 -19.24 -23.54 -2.07
N GLU A 118 -18.41 -23.82 -3.08
CA GLU A 118 -17.06 -24.38 -2.92
C GLU A 118 -16.03 -23.30 -3.13
N THR A 119 -15.18 -23.10 -2.12
CA THR A 119 -14.08 -22.11 -2.17
C THR A 119 -12.78 -22.76 -1.73
N ALA A 120 -11.67 -22.17 -2.15
CA ALA A 120 -10.34 -22.43 -1.59
C ALA A 120 -9.91 -21.24 -0.71
N THR A 121 -8.88 -21.45 0.11
CA THR A 121 -8.34 -20.39 0.96
C THR A 121 -6.90 -20.09 0.54
N VAL A 122 -6.62 -18.85 0.21
CA VAL A 122 -5.26 -18.37 -0.08
C VAL A 122 -4.76 -17.53 1.09
N LYS A 123 -3.69 -17.99 1.73
CA LYS A 123 -2.98 -17.24 2.77
C LYS A 123 -1.77 -16.54 2.16
N ILE A 124 -1.61 -15.26 2.47
CA ILE A 124 -0.53 -14.45 1.93
C ILE A 124 0.28 -13.88 3.11
N THR A 125 1.57 -14.19 3.13
CA THR A 125 2.52 -13.69 4.13
C THR A 125 3.69 -13.08 3.37
N VAL A 126 3.71 -11.77 3.25
CA VAL A 126 4.69 -11.04 2.44
C VAL A 126 5.19 -9.81 3.20
N ASN A 127 6.47 -9.57 3.13
CA ASN A 127 7.07 -8.37 3.72
C ASN A 127 7.54 -7.41 2.60
N PRO A 128 7.15 -6.13 2.65
CA PRO A 128 6.33 -5.46 3.68
C PRO A 128 4.82 -5.79 3.57
N SER A 129 4.15 -5.98 4.71
CA SER A 129 2.72 -6.33 4.78
C SER A 129 1.77 -5.24 4.24
N ARG A 130 2.29 -4.04 3.98
CA ARG A 130 1.55 -2.92 3.36
C ARG A 130 1.39 -3.07 1.83
N ALA A 131 2.01 -4.06 1.20
CA ALA A 131 1.94 -4.26 -0.23
C ALA A 131 0.50 -4.56 -0.68
N ALA A 132 0.12 -4.00 -1.83
CA ALA A 132 -1.16 -4.27 -2.46
C ALA A 132 -1.21 -5.68 -3.03
N VAL A 133 -2.33 -6.36 -2.85
CA VAL A 133 -2.61 -7.67 -3.43
C VAL A 133 -3.65 -7.50 -4.53
N PHE A 134 -3.35 -8.07 -5.68
CA PHE A 134 -4.26 -8.16 -6.82
C PHE A 134 -4.49 -9.61 -7.16
N MET A 135 -5.74 -9.96 -7.46
CA MET A 135 -6.13 -11.26 -8.00
C MET A 135 -6.81 -11.04 -9.34
N ASP A 136 -6.33 -11.70 -10.38
CA ASP A 136 -6.83 -11.59 -11.75
C ASP A 136 -6.92 -10.11 -12.22
N GLY A 137 -5.94 -9.30 -11.79
CA GLY A 137 -5.84 -7.87 -12.09
C GLY A 137 -6.69 -6.95 -11.19
N LEU A 138 -7.59 -7.49 -10.37
CA LEU A 138 -8.43 -6.72 -9.43
C LEU A 138 -7.73 -6.56 -8.08
N TYR A 139 -7.79 -5.36 -7.51
CA TYR A 139 -7.32 -5.12 -6.15
C TYR A 139 -8.24 -5.78 -5.13
N VAL A 140 -7.69 -6.64 -4.29
CA VAL A 140 -8.44 -7.37 -3.26
C VAL A 140 -8.12 -6.94 -1.83
N GLY A 141 -7.05 -6.19 -1.63
CA GLY A 141 -6.64 -5.68 -0.31
C GLY A 141 -5.13 -5.52 -0.20
N HIS A 142 -4.63 -5.38 1.01
CA HIS A 142 -3.19 -5.40 1.28
C HIS A 142 -2.80 -6.66 2.06
N VAL A 143 -1.53 -7.06 1.99
CA VAL A 143 -1.02 -8.32 2.58
C VAL A 143 -1.43 -8.49 4.04
N GLY A 144 -1.36 -7.43 4.85
CA GLY A 144 -1.70 -7.49 6.27
C GLY A 144 -3.16 -7.88 6.58
N GLU A 145 -4.06 -7.84 5.61
CA GLU A 145 -5.45 -8.31 5.76
C GLU A 145 -5.53 -9.85 5.67
N PHE A 146 -4.62 -10.47 4.92
CA PHE A 146 -4.59 -11.90 4.64
C PHE A 146 -3.56 -12.66 5.48
N GLU A 147 -2.78 -11.95 6.30
CA GLU A 147 -1.78 -12.50 7.20
C GLU A 147 -2.36 -12.83 8.57
N GLY A 148 -1.89 -13.93 9.18
CA GLY A 148 -2.28 -14.33 10.53
C GLY A 148 -3.21 -15.54 10.60
N VAL A 149 -3.58 -15.92 11.82
CA VAL A 149 -4.45 -17.09 12.08
C VAL A 149 -5.89 -16.76 11.71
N GLY A 150 -6.51 -17.60 10.90
CA GLY A 150 -7.90 -17.43 10.46
C GLY A 150 -8.10 -16.34 9.41
N ARG A 151 -7.04 -15.70 8.95
CA ARG A 151 -7.08 -14.70 7.89
C ARG A 151 -6.57 -15.32 6.60
N GLY A 152 -7.43 -15.48 5.64
CA GLY A 152 -7.11 -15.98 4.31
C GLY A 152 -8.13 -15.44 3.34
N MET A 153 -7.71 -15.21 2.11
CA MET A 153 -8.59 -14.82 1.03
C MET A 153 -9.36 -16.06 0.55
N LEU A 154 -10.68 -15.98 0.51
CA LEU A 154 -11.50 -17.02 -0.10
C LEU A 154 -11.52 -16.80 -1.61
N VAL A 155 -11.19 -17.84 -2.37
CA VAL A 155 -11.13 -17.79 -3.84
C VAL A 155 -11.95 -18.93 -4.41
N VAL A 156 -12.45 -18.75 -5.62
CA VAL A 156 -13.09 -19.82 -6.40
C VAL A 156 -12.03 -20.85 -6.79
N PRO A 157 -12.31 -22.17 -6.81
CA PRO A 157 -11.37 -23.14 -7.38
C PRO A 157 -11.10 -22.85 -8.85
N GLY A 158 -9.84 -23.02 -9.25
CA GLY A 158 -9.41 -22.78 -10.63
C GLY A 158 -8.11 -21.96 -10.73
N ALA A 159 -7.76 -21.62 -11.97
CA ALA A 159 -6.56 -20.84 -12.23
C ALA A 159 -6.76 -19.36 -11.88
N HIS A 160 -5.86 -18.81 -11.09
CA HIS A 160 -5.84 -17.40 -10.70
C HIS A 160 -4.41 -16.85 -10.78
N GLN A 161 -4.28 -15.59 -11.16
CA GLN A 161 -3.02 -14.85 -11.08
C GLN A 161 -3.01 -13.95 -9.84
N ILE A 162 -2.01 -14.14 -8.99
CA ILE A 162 -1.76 -13.27 -7.84
C ILE A 162 -0.60 -12.34 -8.19
N ARG A 163 -0.84 -11.05 -8.04
CA ARG A 163 0.17 -10.00 -8.16
C ARG A 163 0.26 -9.20 -6.87
N ILE A 164 1.48 -9.02 -6.36
CA ILE A 164 1.75 -8.25 -5.15
C ILE A 164 2.69 -7.12 -5.51
N ALA A 165 2.26 -5.89 -5.28
CA ALA A 165 2.98 -4.70 -5.70
C ALA A 165 3.08 -3.65 -4.60
N LEU A 166 4.24 -2.99 -4.52
CA LEU A 166 4.48 -1.86 -3.64
C LEU A 166 5.45 -0.89 -4.31
N PRO A 167 5.18 0.43 -4.33
CA PRO A 167 6.12 1.42 -4.85
C PRO A 167 7.51 1.28 -4.23
N GLY A 168 8.56 1.31 -5.07
CA GLY A 168 9.95 1.13 -4.65
C GLY A 168 10.39 -0.33 -4.49
N TYR A 169 9.52 -1.29 -4.79
CA TYR A 169 9.82 -2.72 -4.78
C TYR A 169 9.51 -3.36 -6.13
N GLN A 170 10.16 -4.48 -6.40
CA GLN A 170 9.84 -5.29 -7.57
C GLN A 170 8.48 -5.96 -7.36
N THR A 171 7.66 -5.96 -8.39
CA THR A 171 6.35 -6.64 -8.36
C THR A 171 6.58 -8.15 -8.33
N PHE A 172 5.89 -8.83 -7.41
CA PHE A 172 5.83 -10.28 -7.36
C PHE A 172 4.57 -10.77 -8.06
N GLU A 173 4.72 -11.74 -8.97
CA GLU A 173 3.60 -12.37 -9.69
C GLU A 173 3.73 -13.88 -9.60
N THR A 174 2.62 -14.57 -9.42
CA THR A 174 2.53 -16.02 -9.40
C THR A 174 1.14 -16.49 -9.81
N ASP A 175 1.10 -17.61 -10.51
CA ASP A 175 -0.14 -18.29 -10.84
C ASP A 175 -0.41 -19.38 -9.81
N ILE A 176 -1.66 -19.52 -9.40
CA ILE A 176 -2.16 -20.57 -8.52
C ILE A 176 -3.34 -21.28 -9.18
N ASN A 177 -3.55 -22.54 -8.84
CA ASN A 177 -4.71 -23.31 -9.29
C ASN A 177 -5.28 -24.14 -8.14
N PRO A 178 -5.90 -23.48 -7.15
CA PRO A 178 -6.42 -24.16 -5.97
C PRO A 178 -7.63 -25.03 -6.32
N LEU A 179 -7.69 -26.22 -5.71
CA LEU A 179 -8.88 -27.06 -5.72
C LEU A 179 -9.86 -26.62 -4.64
N ALA A 180 -11.12 -27.07 -4.74
CA ALA A 180 -12.13 -26.86 -3.71
C ALA A 180 -11.63 -27.30 -2.32
N ASN A 181 -11.87 -26.46 -1.30
CA ASN A 181 -11.44 -26.67 0.09
C ASN A 181 -9.91 -26.76 0.30
N GLN A 182 -9.12 -26.45 -0.71
CA GLN A 182 -7.65 -26.42 -0.62
C GLN A 182 -7.18 -25.14 0.07
N LYS A 183 -6.10 -25.29 0.85
CA LYS A 183 -5.37 -24.16 1.40
C LYS A 183 -4.06 -23.95 0.63
N VAL A 184 -3.85 -22.78 0.08
CA VAL A 184 -2.62 -22.35 -0.59
C VAL A 184 -1.95 -21.28 0.28
N GLU A 185 -0.66 -21.41 0.54
CA GLU A 185 0.12 -20.41 1.25
C GLU A 185 1.19 -19.81 0.32
N ILE A 186 1.16 -18.50 0.17
CA ILE A 186 2.17 -17.71 -0.55
C ILE A 186 3.00 -16.99 0.49
N LYS A 187 4.30 -17.29 0.54
CA LYS A 187 5.24 -16.65 1.46
C LYS A 187 6.46 -16.15 0.69
N THR A 188 6.70 -14.84 0.77
CA THR A 188 7.85 -14.22 0.11
C THR A 188 8.19 -12.88 0.76
N ASP A 189 9.35 -12.33 0.43
CA ASP A 189 9.74 -10.96 0.73
C ASP A 189 9.84 -10.18 -0.58
N LEU A 190 9.23 -9.00 -0.65
CA LEU A 190 9.39 -8.12 -1.82
C LEU A 190 10.81 -7.54 -1.83
N VAL A 191 11.41 -7.57 -2.99
CA VAL A 191 12.77 -7.08 -3.22
C VAL A 191 12.71 -5.59 -3.57
N LYS A 192 13.49 -4.75 -2.90
CA LYS A 192 13.62 -3.33 -3.27
C LYS A 192 14.22 -3.20 -4.66
N ASN A 193 13.76 -2.21 -5.41
CA ASN A 193 14.35 -1.91 -6.72
C ASN A 193 15.87 -1.72 -6.60
N GLY A 194 16.63 -2.46 -7.43
CA GLY A 194 18.09 -2.44 -7.39
C GLY A 194 18.76 -3.46 -6.44
N ALA A 195 18.00 -4.29 -5.71
CA ALA A 195 18.53 -5.41 -4.92
C ALA A 195 18.44 -6.76 -5.68
N PRO A 196 19.30 -7.75 -5.37
CA PRO A 196 19.20 -9.09 -5.98
C PRO A 196 17.91 -9.81 -5.57
N LEU A 197 17.34 -10.60 -6.51
CA LEU A 197 16.11 -11.36 -6.28
C LEU A 197 16.38 -12.58 -5.38
N ALA A 198 15.61 -12.69 -4.28
CA ALA A 198 15.48 -13.95 -3.54
C ALA A 198 14.21 -14.68 -4.02
N GLY A 199 14.30 -15.98 -4.25
CA GLY A 199 13.18 -16.78 -4.75
C GLY A 199 12.02 -16.85 -3.76
N PRO A 200 10.75 -16.84 -4.23
CA PRO A 200 9.58 -17.00 -3.38
C PRO A 200 9.38 -18.44 -2.93
N LEU A 201 8.86 -18.63 -1.72
CA LEU A 201 8.41 -19.92 -1.20
C LEU A 201 6.89 -20.03 -1.33
N ILE A 202 6.43 -20.91 -2.21
CA ILE A 202 5.01 -21.22 -2.37
C ILE A 202 4.78 -22.60 -1.78
N LYS A 203 3.90 -22.71 -0.78
CA LYS A 203 3.48 -23.97 -0.17
C LYS A 203 2.02 -24.23 -0.50
N THR A 204 1.73 -25.40 -1.02
CA THR A 204 0.38 -25.90 -1.25
C THR A 204 0.13 -27.04 -0.28
N GLU A 205 -0.76 -26.84 0.68
CA GLU A 205 -1.20 -27.93 1.58
C GLU A 205 -2.41 -28.61 0.95
N THR A 206 -2.24 -29.84 0.52
CA THR A 206 -3.31 -30.68 0.00
C THR A 206 -3.81 -31.56 1.14
N ASN A 207 -5.04 -31.37 1.58
CA ASN A 207 -5.68 -32.26 2.55
C ASN A 207 -5.87 -33.64 1.89
N GLY A 208 -4.90 -34.55 2.06
CA GLY A 208 -5.06 -35.99 1.83
C GLY A 208 -5.02 -36.52 0.39
N ALA A 209 -4.75 -35.70 -0.64
CA ALA A 209 -4.54 -36.22 -1.99
C ALA A 209 -3.04 -36.42 -2.22
N THR A 210 -2.59 -37.66 -2.34
CA THR A 210 -1.24 -38.00 -2.75
C THR A 210 -1.00 -37.46 -4.16
N PRO A 211 0.04 -36.67 -4.44
CA PRO A 211 0.34 -36.23 -5.80
C PRO A 211 0.59 -37.45 -6.69
N PRO A 212 0.14 -37.48 -7.95
CA PRO A 212 0.49 -38.55 -8.87
C PRO A 212 2.00 -38.59 -9.01
N THR A 213 2.61 -39.72 -8.66
CA THR A 213 4.03 -40.00 -8.93
C THR A 213 4.23 -40.00 -10.41
N ILE A 214 4.91 -38.98 -10.94
CA ILE A 214 5.35 -38.98 -12.34
C ILE A 214 6.52 -39.95 -12.41
N ASP A 215 6.23 -41.16 -12.88
CA ASP A 215 7.23 -42.21 -13.17
C ASP A 215 8.09 -41.72 -14.36
N ARG A 216 9.32 -41.27 -14.04
CA ARG A 216 10.29 -40.75 -15.02
C ARG A 216 11.01 -41.87 -15.80
N ASP A 217 10.64 -43.15 -15.60
CA ASP A 217 11.28 -44.31 -16.22
C ASP A 217 10.51 -44.90 -17.41
N ALA A 218 9.72 -44.13 -18.14
CA ALA A 218 9.10 -44.60 -19.37
C ALA A 218 9.90 -44.11 -20.58
N ARG A 219 10.93 -44.94 -20.90
CA ARG A 219 11.45 -45.28 -22.26
C ARG A 219 11.78 -44.16 -23.24
N THR A 220 13.03 -43.90 -23.36
CA THR A 220 13.65 -43.44 -24.60
C THR A 220 13.21 -44.32 -25.79
N PRO A 221 12.57 -43.80 -26.84
CA PRO A 221 12.34 -44.55 -28.06
C PRO A 221 13.68 -44.79 -28.78
N ALA A 222 13.98 -46.05 -29.12
CA ALA A 222 15.11 -46.43 -29.94
C ALA A 222 15.06 -45.80 -31.31
N ALA A 223 16.18 -45.27 -31.79
CA ALA A 223 16.35 -44.69 -33.14
C ALA A 223 16.13 -45.76 -34.24
N PRO A 224 15.52 -45.46 -35.37
CA PRO A 224 15.36 -46.39 -36.49
C PRO A 224 16.70 -46.65 -37.18
N PRO A 225 16.92 -47.84 -37.72
CA PRO A 225 18.15 -48.20 -38.42
C PRO A 225 18.25 -47.48 -39.77
N GLN A 226 19.43 -46.90 -40.01
CA GLN A 226 19.76 -46.32 -41.33
C GLN A 226 20.03 -47.45 -42.33
N ARG A 227 19.40 -47.37 -43.49
CA ARG A 227 19.81 -47.98 -44.75
C ARG A 227 20.15 -46.91 -45.77
#